data_8f03d3cd6d07090491e44fe18f3fac1a
#
_entry.id   8f03d3cd6d07090491e44fe18f3fac1a
#
_cell.length_a   1.000
_cell.length_b   1.000
_cell.length_c   1.000
_cell.angle_alpha   90.00
_cell.angle_beta   90.00
_cell.angle_gamma   90.00
#
_symmetry.space_group_name_H-M   'P 1'
#
loop_
_entity.id
_entity.type
_entity.pdbx_description
1 polymer ?
#
loop_
_entity_poly.entity_id
_entity_poly.type
_entity_poly.pdbx_seq_one_letter_code
_entity_poly.pdbx_strand_id
1 'polypeptide(L)'
;MDILIIVIATILGLLIGSFLNVVALRFNTGKSLNGRSECFSCGHVLSWKDLFPLFSFLLQRGRCRYCSSSISIDNIYAEVITAVFFGLIAARGIFFDVLLFNVEYLVATLFLFVIFSILIVIFLYDLKHKIIPDSLSLSFGILGFGSIFFFEFINKVFIYTGIHTPSWEQLLAGIFIPLPFALLWLISKGRWIGLGDPKLMVGIGFLLGIKLGVSSIFISFWIGASFALSIYIINFIFKKTLLQTGKKSIMKSELPFAPFLIIATLITLVFNLQVI
;
A
#
# COMPACT_ATOMS: atom_id res chain seq x y z
N MET A 1 -2.69 15.81 22.90
CA MET A 1 -3.72 14.84 22.51
C MET A 1 -3.48 14.23 21.12
N ASP A 2 -2.97 15.01 20.19
CA ASP A 2 -2.75 14.61 18.80
C ASP A 2 -1.76 13.44 18.64
N ILE A 3 -0.67 13.45 19.42
CA ILE A 3 0.31 12.36 19.46
C ILE A 3 -0.36 11.04 19.89
N LEU A 4 -1.32 11.07 20.80
CA LEU A 4 -2.02 9.87 21.26
C LEU A 4 -2.82 9.21 20.11
N ILE A 5 -3.50 10.01 19.29
CA ILE A 5 -4.25 9.49 18.11
C ILE A 5 -3.30 8.83 17.13
N ILE A 6 -2.15 9.44 16.84
CA ILE A 6 -1.14 8.87 15.96
C ILE A 6 -0.62 7.55 16.52
N VAL A 7 -0.32 7.50 17.83
CA VAL A 7 0.14 6.25 18.48
C VAL A 7 -0.94 5.16 18.39
N ILE A 8 -2.20 5.49 18.67
CA ILE A 8 -3.32 4.56 18.55
C ILE A 8 -3.47 4.06 17.12
N ALA A 9 -3.41 4.95 16.13
CA ALA A 9 -3.49 4.60 14.72
C ALA A 9 -2.32 3.69 14.30
N THR A 10 -1.11 3.96 14.77
CA THR A 10 0.08 3.14 14.50
C THR A 10 -0.07 1.74 15.11
N ILE A 11 -0.54 1.63 16.34
CA ILE A 11 -0.81 0.34 17.01
C ILE A 11 -1.90 -0.42 16.27
N LEU A 12 -2.98 0.26 15.88
CA LEU A 12 -4.05 -0.32 15.06
C LEU A 12 -3.48 -0.83 13.72
N GLY A 13 -2.59 -0.08 13.11
CA GLY A 13 -1.89 -0.47 11.88
C GLY A 13 -1.06 -1.74 12.05
N LEU A 14 -0.38 -1.93 13.19
CA LEU A 14 0.33 -3.18 13.49
C LEU A 14 -0.63 -4.38 13.53
N LEU A 15 -1.75 -4.24 14.25
CA LEU A 15 -2.75 -5.30 14.41
C LEU A 15 -3.41 -5.66 13.08
N ILE A 16 -3.85 -4.66 12.34
CA ILE A 16 -4.45 -4.84 11.00
C ILE A 16 -3.43 -5.42 10.03
N GLY A 17 -2.17 -4.95 10.05
CA GLY A 17 -1.09 -5.44 9.18
C GLY A 17 -0.84 -6.93 9.30
N SER A 18 -0.87 -7.45 10.53
CA SER A 18 -0.78 -8.90 10.79
C SER A 18 -1.91 -9.67 10.09
N PHE A 19 -3.14 -9.14 10.13
CA PHE A 19 -4.29 -9.72 9.41
C PHE A 19 -4.17 -9.56 7.89
N LEU A 20 -3.79 -8.38 7.39
CA LEU A 20 -3.65 -8.13 5.95
C LEU A 20 -2.61 -9.05 5.30
N ASN A 21 -1.56 -9.41 6.03
CA ASN A 21 -0.59 -10.40 5.56
C ASN A 21 -1.24 -11.77 5.35
N VAL A 22 -2.10 -12.22 6.27
CA VAL A 22 -2.86 -13.47 6.11
C VAL A 22 -3.77 -13.39 4.89
N VAL A 23 -4.45 -12.25 4.68
CA VAL A 23 -5.28 -12.01 3.50
C VAL A 23 -4.44 -12.13 2.22
N ALA A 24 -3.29 -11.42 2.14
CA ALA A 24 -2.42 -11.45 0.97
C ALA A 24 -1.87 -12.85 0.67
N LEU A 25 -1.53 -13.63 1.71
CA LEU A 25 -1.01 -14.99 1.56
C LEU A 25 -2.07 -16.00 1.13
N ARG A 26 -3.33 -15.81 1.54
CA ARG A 26 -4.45 -16.74 1.22
C ARG A 26 -5.22 -16.32 -0.03
N PHE A 27 -5.01 -15.12 -0.52
CA PHE A 27 -5.70 -14.61 -1.70
C PHE A 27 -5.43 -15.50 -2.92
N ASN A 28 -6.50 -15.88 -3.66
CA ASN A 28 -6.44 -16.79 -4.81
C ASN A 28 -5.83 -18.18 -4.56
N THR A 29 -5.70 -18.63 -3.31
CA THR A 29 -5.17 -19.96 -2.97
C THR A 29 -6.25 -20.99 -2.70
N GLY A 30 -7.53 -20.61 -2.69
CA GLY A 30 -8.66 -21.47 -2.28
C GLY A 30 -8.73 -21.71 -0.77
N LYS A 31 -7.79 -21.20 0.02
CA LYS A 31 -7.83 -21.31 1.48
C LYS A 31 -8.79 -20.29 2.07
N SER A 32 -9.64 -20.74 2.99
CA SER A 32 -10.55 -19.85 3.72
C SER A 32 -9.77 -18.84 4.57
N LEU A 33 -10.31 -17.61 4.69
CA LEU A 33 -9.84 -16.63 5.66
C LEU A 33 -10.23 -17.01 7.10
N ASN A 34 -11.25 -17.85 7.25
CA ASN A 34 -11.67 -18.39 8.54
C ASN A 34 -10.66 -19.42 9.05
N GLY A 35 -10.45 -19.42 10.35
CA GLY A 35 -9.56 -20.37 11.01
C GLY A 35 -8.53 -19.66 11.88
N ARG A 36 -7.85 -20.43 12.71
CA ARG A 36 -6.75 -19.93 13.54
C ARG A 36 -5.45 -19.91 12.75
N SER A 37 -4.57 -19.01 13.14
CA SER A 37 -3.20 -18.99 12.62
C SER A 37 -2.44 -20.20 13.17
N GLU A 38 -1.74 -20.90 12.30
CA GLU A 38 -0.95 -22.10 12.60
C GLU A 38 0.47 -21.99 12.04
N CYS A 39 1.37 -22.67 12.69
CA CYS A 39 2.73 -22.76 12.21
C CYS A 39 2.79 -23.60 10.93
N PHE A 40 3.36 -23.07 9.86
CA PHE A 40 3.47 -23.78 8.57
C PHE A 40 4.31 -25.06 8.65
N SER A 41 5.24 -25.16 9.64
CA SER A 41 6.15 -26.30 9.77
C SER A 41 5.61 -27.42 10.66
N CYS A 42 4.92 -27.09 11.77
CA CYS A 42 4.46 -28.10 12.72
C CYS A 42 2.93 -28.20 12.84
N GLY A 43 2.17 -27.32 12.16
CA GLY A 43 0.71 -27.30 12.24
C GLY A 43 0.13 -26.87 13.60
N HIS A 44 0.99 -26.47 14.57
CA HIS A 44 0.50 -26.05 15.87
C HIS A 44 -0.28 -24.74 15.78
N VAL A 45 -1.46 -24.69 16.39
CA VAL A 45 -2.32 -23.49 16.44
C VAL A 45 -1.68 -22.46 17.35
N LEU A 46 -1.42 -21.27 16.80
CA LEU A 46 -0.75 -20.19 17.52
C LEU A 46 -1.69 -19.56 18.56
N SER A 47 -1.12 -19.27 19.73
CA SER A 47 -1.83 -18.55 20.80
C SER A 47 -1.82 -17.04 20.52
N TRP A 48 -2.66 -16.26 21.21
CA TRP A 48 -2.68 -14.80 21.06
C TRP A 48 -1.32 -14.16 21.39
N LYS A 49 -0.53 -14.75 22.30
CA LYS A 49 0.83 -14.30 22.65
C LYS A 49 1.81 -14.47 21.51
N ASP A 50 1.58 -15.43 20.61
CA ASP A 50 2.43 -15.69 19.46
C ASP A 50 2.05 -14.81 18.27
N LEU A 51 0.87 -14.17 18.33
CA LEU A 51 0.30 -13.32 17.29
C LEU A 51 0.45 -11.81 17.58
N PHE A 52 1.07 -11.44 18.73
CA PHE A 52 1.27 -10.03 19.07
C PHE A 52 2.28 -9.39 18.11
N PRO A 53 1.86 -8.43 17.26
CA PRO A 53 2.68 -7.93 16.16
C PRO A 53 4.03 -7.41 16.65
N LEU A 54 5.09 -7.65 15.89
CA LEU A 54 6.50 -7.33 16.17
C LEU A 54 7.05 -7.95 17.46
N PHE A 55 6.34 -7.81 18.58
CA PHE A 55 6.82 -8.27 19.89
C PHE A 55 6.99 -9.79 19.95
N SER A 56 6.03 -10.54 19.40
CA SER A 56 6.14 -12.01 19.40
C SER A 56 7.34 -12.46 18.60
N PHE A 57 7.60 -11.86 17.45
CA PHE A 57 8.76 -12.17 16.62
C PHE A 57 10.09 -11.84 17.30
N LEU A 58 10.17 -10.66 17.94
CA LEU A 58 11.38 -10.24 18.67
C LEU A 58 11.66 -11.15 19.87
N LEU A 59 10.63 -11.42 20.69
CA LEU A 59 10.76 -12.30 21.86
C LEU A 59 11.12 -13.75 21.48
N GLN A 60 10.57 -14.23 20.36
CA GLN A 60 10.83 -15.58 19.86
C GLN A 60 12.10 -15.66 18.97
N ARG A 61 12.80 -14.52 18.77
CA ARG A 61 14.01 -14.42 17.93
C ARG A 61 13.77 -14.96 16.50
N GLY A 62 12.59 -14.71 15.95
CA GLY A 62 12.22 -15.15 14.61
C GLY A 62 11.99 -16.66 14.47
N ARG A 63 11.74 -17.38 15.55
CA ARG A 63 11.55 -18.84 15.56
C ARG A 63 10.23 -19.22 16.22
N CYS A 64 9.61 -20.27 15.69
CA CYS A 64 8.39 -20.81 16.30
C CYS A 64 8.68 -21.32 17.73
N ARG A 65 7.82 -20.98 18.69
CA ARG A 65 7.95 -21.39 20.10
C ARG A 65 7.89 -22.91 20.29
N TYR A 66 7.19 -23.63 19.40
CA TYR A 66 6.89 -25.06 19.56
C TYR A 66 7.85 -25.97 18.79
N CYS A 67 8.31 -25.54 17.59
CA CYS A 67 9.18 -26.39 16.76
C CYS A 67 10.50 -25.71 16.35
N SER A 68 10.73 -24.48 16.82
CA SER A 68 11.95 -23.70 16.53
C SER A 68 12.23 -23.44 15.04
N SER A 69 11.28 -23.74 14.13
CA SER A 69 11.40 -23.37 12.72
C SER A 69 11.44 -21.85 12.54
N SER A 70 12.13 -21.36 11.51
CA SER A 70 12.22 -19.95 11.20
C SER A 70 10.86 -19.38 10.75
N ILE A 71 10.47 -18.24 11.30
CA ILE A 71 9.31 -17.47 10.89
C ILE A 71 9.75 -16.52 9.77
N SER A 72 8.94 -16.43 8.69
CA SER A 72 9.24 -15.50 7.59
C SER A 72 9.23 -14.04 8.05
N ILE A 73 10.22 -13.29 7.58
CA ILE A 73 10.34 -11.85 7.83
C ILE A 73 9.22 -11.07 7.12
N ASP A 74 8.58 -11.66 6.11
CA ASP A 74 7.49 -11.03 5.36
C ASP A 74 6.35 -10.57 6.27
N ASN A 75 6.10 -11.30 7.39
CA ASN A 75 5.09 -10.94 8.38
C ASN A 75 5.39 -9.56 9.00
N ILE A 76 6.66 -9.31 9.34
CA ILE A 76 7.09 -8.04 9.93
C ILE A 76 6.92 -6.89 8.94
N TYR A 77 7.30 -7.10 7.67
CA TYR A 77 7.14 -6.06 6.66
C TYR A 77 5.69 -5.61 6.52
N ALA A 78 4.75 -6.56 6.51
CA ALA A 78 3.33 -6.23 6.45
C ALA A 78 2.87 -5.40 7.66
N GLU A 79 3.27 -5.80 8.87
CA GLU A 79 2.92 -5.11 10.10
C GLU A 79 3.51 -3.69 10.15
N VAL A 80 4.81 -3.55 9.87
CA VAL A 80 5.50 -2.25 9.90
C VAL A 80 4.98 -1.30 8.83
N ILE A 81 4.80 -1.77 7.60
CA ILE A 81 4.29 -0.94 6.50
C ILE A 81 2.89 -0.43 6.83
N THR A 82 2.01 -1.30 7.33
CA THR A 82 0.65 -0.90 7.70
C THR A 82 0.65 0.10 8.85
N ALA A 83 1.50 -0.12 9.86
CA ALA A 83 1.65 0.80 10.99
C ALA A 83 2.12 2.19 10.55
N VAL A 84 3.13 2.25 9.69
CA VAL A 84 3.65 3.52 9.13
C VAL A 84 2.57 4.21 8.31
N PHE A 85 1.84 3.49 7.45
CA PHE A 85 0.78 4.06 6.63
C PHE A 85 -0.33 4.66 7.49
N PHE A 86 -0.81 3.92 8.48
CA PHE A 86 -1.88 4.39 9.37
C PHE A 86 -1.42 5.56 10.25
N GLY A 87 -0.19 5.50 10.75
CA GLY A 87 0.40 6.59 11.50
C GLY A 87 0.53 7.88 10.69
N LEU A 88 1.00 7.78 9.44
CA LEU A 88 1.12 8.93 8.53
C LEU A 88 -0.24 9.50 8.13
N ILE A 89 -1.24 8.64 7.84
CA ILE A 89 -2.58 9.09 7.53
C ILE A 89 -3.19 9.82 8.73
N ALA A 90 -3.03 9.29 9.94
CA ALA A 90 -3.51 9.96 11.15
C ALA A 90 -2.75 11.26 11.46
N ALA A 91 -1.45 11.32 11.16
CA ALA A 91 -0.63 12.51 11.34
C ALA A 91 -0.99 13.65 10.37
N ARG A 92 -1.71 13.35 9.29
CA ARG A 92 -2.10 14.34 8.28
C ARG A 92 -2.82 15.54 8.87
N GLY A 93 -3.66 15.35 9.90
CA GLY A 93 -4.34 16.44 10.60
C GLY A 93 -3.40 17.48 11.19
N ILE A 94 -2.24 17.06 11.67
CA ILE A 94 -1.22 17.96 12.21
C ILE A 94 -0.60 18.82 11.11
N PHE A 95 -0.37 18.25 9.93
CA PHE A 95 0.20 18.98 8.79
C PHE A 95 -0.74 20.05 8.22
N PHE A 96 -2.05 19.96 8.50
CA PHE A 96 -3.06 20.86 7.98
C PHE A 96 -3.82 21.61 9.08
N ASP A 97 -3.29 21.65 10.32
CA ASP A 97 -3.89 22.32 11.48
C ASP A 97 -5.36 21.95 11.73
N VAL A 98 -5.75 20.71 11.39
CA VAL A 98 -7.09 20.19 11.64
C VAL A 98 -7.15 19.56 13.02
N LEU A 99 -8.18 19.92 13.81
CA LEU A 99 -8.46 19.29 15.10
C LEU A 99 -8.72 17.79 14.91
N LEU A 100 -7.80 16.94 15.38
CA LEU A 100 -7.87 15.48 15.22
C LEU A 100 -9.07 14.83 15.91
N PHE A 101 -9.72 15.55 16.84
CA PHE A 101 -10.96 15.11 17.50
C PHE A 101 -12.23 15.52 16.74
N ASN A 102 -12.11 16.18 15.60
CA ASN A 102 -13.28 16.42 14.78
C ASN A 102 -13.80 15.07 14.25
N VAL A 103 -15.08 14.79 14.49
CA VAL A 103 -15.74 13.55 14.05
C VAL A 103 -15.60 13.36 12.53
N GLU A 104 -15.73 14.45 11.77
CA GLU A 104 -15.59 14.43 10.31
C GLU A 104 -14.18 13.97 9.89
N TYR A 105 -13.14 14.48 10.57
CA TYR A 105 -11.76 14.05 10.32
C TYR A 105 -11.53 12.59 10.70
N LEU A 106 -12.07 12.15 11.82
CA LEU A 106 -11.95 10.76 12.27
C LEU A 106 -12.61 9.80 11.26
N VAL A 107 -13.81 10.12 10.80
CA VAL A 107 -14.54 9.32 9.81
C VAL A 107 -13.78 9.28 8.48
N ALA A 108 -13.24 10.41 8.02
CA ALA A 108 -12.40 10.47 6.81
C ALA A 108 -11.13 9.62 6.96
N THR A 109 -10.48 9.68 8.11
CA THR A 109 -9.28 8.89 8.42
C THR A 109 -9.58 7.39 8.43
N LEU A 110 -10.68 6.97 9.03
CA LEU A 110 -11.12 5.56 9.03
C LEU A 110 -11.43 5.07 7.61
N PHE A 111 -12.05 5.90 6.79
CA PHE A 111 -12.29 5.57 5.39
C PHE A 111 -10.97 5.39 4.61
N LEU A 112 -10.00 6.26 4.83
CA LEU A 112 -8.66 6.11 4.25
C LEU A 112 -7.96 4.84 4.75
N PHE A 113 -8.13 4.44 6.02
CA PHE A 113 -7.60 3.18 6.52
C PHE A 113 -8.16 1.97 5.75
N VAL A 114 -9.45 1.98 5.40
CA VAL A 114 -10.04 0.93 4.57
C VAL A 114 -9.42 0.90 3.18
N ILE A 115 -9.32 2.06 2.52
CA ILE A 115 -8.69 2.17 1.19
C ILE A 115 -7.24 1.66 1.24
N PHE A 116 -6.44 2.17 2.17
CA PHE A 116 -5.04 1.78 2.26
C PHE A 116 -4.84 0.34 2.71
N SER A 117 -5.78 -0.26 3.44
CA SER A 117 -5.77 -1.71 3.72
C SER A 117 -5.82 -2.53 2.44
N ILE A 118 -6.69 -2.17 1.49
CA ILE A 118 -6.74 -2.84 0.18
C ILE A 118 -5.46 -2.60 -0.61
N LEU A 119 -4.97 -1.37 -0.63
CA LEU A 119 -3.70 -1.04 -1.29
C LEU A 119 -2.51 -1.80 -0.70
N ILE A 120 -2.47 -2.00 0.62
CA ILE A 120 -1.43 -2.80 1.28
C ILE A 120 -1.53 -4.28 0.90
N VAL A 121 -2.73 -4.85 0.78
CA VAL A 121 -2.88 -6.22 0.27
C VAL A 121 -2.37 -6.32 -1.16
N ILE A 122 -2.69 -5.36 -2.04
CA ILE A 122 -2.15 -5.30 -3.41
C ILE A 122 -0.63 -5.19 -3.37
N PHE A 123 -0.09 -4.31 -2.53
CA PHE A 123 1.35 -4.11 -2.33
C PHE A 123 2.07 -5.42 -1.98
N LEU A 124 1.58 -6.13 -0.96
CA LEU A 124 2.17 -7.38 -0.49
C LEU A 124 2.04 -8.50 -1.54
N TYR A 125 0.91 -8.54 -2.23
CA TYR A 125 0.65 -9.53 -3.27
C TYR A 125 1.55 -9.30 -4.49
N ASP A 126 1.69 -8.05 -4.93
CA ASP A 126 2.53 -7.69 -6.08
C ASP A 126 4.03 -7.92 -5.80
N LEU A 127 4.50 -7.62 -4.59
CA LEU A 127 5.89 -7.95 -4.19
C LEU A 127 6.20 -9.45 -4.35
N LYS A 128 5.22 -10.31 -4.09
CA LYS A 128 5.42 -11.75 -4.08
C LYS A 128 5.15 -12.40 -5.44
N HIS A 129 4.09 -11.97 -6.11
CA HIS A 129 3.59 -12.62 -7.32
C HIS A 129 3.83 -11.81 -8.59
N LYS A 130 4.18 -10.52 -8.47
CA LYS A 130 4.36 -9.56 -9.57
C LYS A 130 3.11 -9.44 -10.46
N ILE A 131 1.95 -9.53 -9.82
CA ILE A 131 0.64 -9.46 -10.47
C ILE A 131 -0.29 -8.67 -9.55
N ILE A 132 -1.06 -7.76 -10.11
CA ILE A 132 -2.11 -7.02 -9.39
C ILE A 132 -3.42 -7.78 -9.58
N PRO A 133 -4.08 -8.27 -8.50
CA PRO A 133 -5.35 -8.97 -8.60
C PRO A 133 -6.47 -8.03 -9.07
N ASP A 134 -7.22 -8.46 -10.10
CA ASP A 134 -8.28 -7.65 -10.70
C ASP A 134 -9.41 -7.30 -9.70
N SER A 135 -9.79 -8.24 -8.85
CA SER A 135 -10.83 -8.01 -7.86
C SER A 135 -10.44 -6.95 -6.82
N LEU A 136 -9.18 -6.94 -6.37
CA LEU A 136 -8.70 -5.93 -5.42
C LEU A 136 -8.56 -4.55 -6.08
N SER A 137 -8.04 -4.51 -7.31
CA SER A 137 -7.94 -3.28 -8.08
C SER A 137 -9.32 -2.69 -8.40
N LEU A 138 -10.31 -3.54 -8.72
CA LEU A 138 -11.70 -3.12 -8.91
C LEU A 138 -12.31 -2.59 -7.60
N SER A 139 -12.11 -3.30 -6.49
CA SER A 139 -12.60 -2.86 -5.16
C SER A 139 -12.02 -1.50 -4.79
N PHE A 140 -10.73 -1.30 -5.04
CA PHE A 140 -10.08 -0.01 -4.84
C PHE A 140 -10.66 1.07 -5.78
N GLY A 141 -10.89 0.76 -7.04
CA GLY A 141 -11.52 1.68 -8.01
C GLY A 141 -12.93 2.11 -7.57
N ILE A 142 -13.74 1.17 -7.07
CA ILE A 142 -15.09 1.46 -6.55
C ILE A 142 -15.01 2.37 -5.30
N LEU A 143 -14.12 2.07 -4.36
CA LEU A 143 -13.92 2.92 -3.19
C LEU A 143 -13.34 4.29 -3.55
N GLY A 144 -12.42 4.35 -4.51
CA GLY A 144 -11.90 5.60 -5.04
C GLY A 144 -13.00 6.45 -5.70
N PHE A 145 -13.85 5.84 -6.50
CA PHE A 145 -15.03 6.51 -7.06
C PHE A 145 -15.99 6.97 -5.95
N GLY A 146 -16.28 6.10 -4.98
CA GLY A 146 -17.11 6.42 -3.84
C GLY A 146 -16.54 7.55 -2.98
N SER A 147 -15.21 7.69 -2.91
CA SER A 147 -14.55 8.76 -2.16
C SER A 147 -14.95 10.15 -2.65
N ILE A 148 -15.24 10.33 -3.95
CA ILE A 148 -15.66 11.60 -4.55
C ILE A 148 -16.92 12.11 -3.85
N PHE A 149 -17.90 11.24 -3.65
CA PHE A 149 -19.18 11.59 -3.01
C PHE A 149 -19.06 11.60 -1.47
N PHE A 150 -18.29 10.70 -0.92
CA PHE A 150 -18.07 10.61 0.52
C PHE A 150 -17.40 11.87 1.07
N PHE A 151 -16.41 12.38 0.39
CA PHE A 151 -15.69 13.57 0.81
C PHE A 151 -16.46 14.87 0.55
N GLU A 152 -17.37 14.90 -0.43
CA GLU A 152 -18.33 15.99 -0.58
C GLU A 152 -19.23 16.11 0.66
N PHE A 153 -19.68 14.98 1.19
CA PHE A 153 -20.50 14.96 2.39
C PHE A 153 -19.73 15.45 3.63
N ILE A 154 -18.40 15.23 3.67
CA ILE A 154 -17.52 15.65 4.78
C ILE A 154 -16.75 16.93 4.42
N ASN A 155 -17.41 17.88 3.82
CA ASN A 155 -16.84 19.07 3.15
C ASN A 155 -15.82 19.87 3.98
N LYS A 156 -15.98 19.95 5.31
CA LYS A 156 -15.09 20.73 6.19
C LYS A 156 -13.69 20.15 6.31
N VAL A 157 -13.53 18.84 6.31
CA VAL A 157 -12.23 18.17 6.45
C VAL A 157 -11.38 18.31 5.19
N PHE A 158 -12.03 18.41 4.03
CA PHE A 158 -11.36 18.47 2.74
C PHE A 158 -10.96 19.86 2.27
N ILE A 159 -11.66 20.89 2.71
CA ILE A 159 -11.27 22.29 2.46
C ILE A 159 -9.87 22.55 3.03
N TYR A 160 -9.57 22.03 4.23
CA TYR A 160 -8.25 22.16 4.86
C TYR A 160 -7.17 21.24 4.28
N THR A 161 -7.54 20.18 3.58
CA THR A 161 -6.58 19.18 3.08
C THR A 161 -6.20 19.37 1.62
N GLY A 162 -6.70 20.41 0.96
CA GLY A 162 -6.40 20.70 -0.46
C GLY A 162 -7.00 19.71 -1.45
N ILE A 163 -7.74 18.70 -1.00
CA ILE A 163 -8.55 17.85 -1.85
C ILE A 163 -9.90 18.55 -2.01
N HIS A 164 -10.03 19.31 -3.09
CA HIS A 164 -11.24 20.04 -3.37
C HIS A 164 -12.42 19.10 -3.65
N THR A 165 -13.60 19.60 -3.31
CA THR A 165 -14.96 19.05 -3.59
C THR A 165 -15.09 18.41 -4.98
N PRO A 166 -16.08 17.50 -5.16
CA PRO A 166 -16.24 16.74 -6.39
C PRO A 166 -16.31 17.67 -7.56
N SER A 167 -15.19 17.85 -8.15
CA SER A 167 -15.09 18.51 -9.41
C SER A 167 -15.18 17.45 -10.48
N TRP A 168 -15.73 17.80 -11.60
CA TRP A 168 -15.60 17.03 -12.84
C TRP A 168 -14.13 16.61 -13.07
N GLU A 169 -13.18 17.34 -12.49
CA GLU A 169 -11.75 17.04 -12.50
C GLU A 169 -11.41 15.70 -11.86
N GLN A 170 -12.04 15.31 -10.75
CA GLN A 170 -11.76 14.00 -10.11
C GLN A 170 -12.33 12.85 -10.95
N LEU A 171 -13.54 13.02 -11.49
CA LEU A 171 -14.10 12.03 -12.41
C LEU A 171 -13.25 11.88 -13.67
N LEU A 172 -12.81 12.98 -14.23
CA LEU A 172 -11.93 13.00 -15.39
C LEU A 172 -10.54 12.41 -15.06
N ALA A 173 -10.02 12.63 -13.85
CA ALA A 173 -8.73 12.09 -13.41
C ALA A 173 -8.69 10.58 -13.45
N GLY A 174 -9.76 9.90 -12.99
CA GLY A 174 -9.86 8.45 -13.05
C GLY A 174 -9.83 7.86 -14.47
N ILE A 175 -10.11 8.69 -15.48
CA ILE A 175 -10.07 8.29 -16.89
C ILE A 175 -8.76 8.73 -17.55
N PHE A 176 -8.39 10.01 -17.40
CA PHE A 176 -7.24 10.58 -18.11
C PHE A 176 -5.89 10.10 -17.58
N ILE A 177 -5.78 9.87 -16.28
CA ILE A 177 -4.51 9.42 -15.67
C ILE A 177 -4.11 8.01 -16.15
N PRO A 178 -4.98 6.98 -16.14
CA PRO A 178 -4.61 5.65 -16.63
C PRO A 178 -4.52 5.54 -18.15
N LEU A 179 -5.15 6.45 -18.89
CA LEU A 179 -5.29 6.36 -20.35
C LEU A 179 -3.95 6.26 -21.10
N PRO A 180 -2.91 7.08 -20.83
CA PRO A 180 -1.61 6.92 -21.50
C PRO A 180 -0.98 5.55 -21.25
N PHE A 181 -1.09 5.02 -20.04
CA PHE A 181 -0.53 3.72 -19.65
C PHE A 181 -1.32 2.56 -20.26
N ALA A 182 -2.66 2.69 -20.34
CA ALA A 182 -3.52 1.73 -21.02
C ALA A 182 -3.23 1.70 -22.54
N LEU A 183 -2.98 2.84 -23.17
CA LEU A 183 -2.57 2.95 -24.55
C LEU A 183 -1.20 2.31 -24.78
N LEU A 184 -0.22 2.57 -23.90
CA LEU A 184 1.09 1.92 -23.96
C LEU A 184 0.97 0.39 -23.83
N TRP A 185 0.11 -0.10 -22.94
CA TRP A 185 -0.19 -1.52 -22.83
C TRP A 185 -0.77 -2.08 -24.14
N LEU A 186 -1.74 -1.39 -24.73
CA LEU A 186 -2.38 -1.81 -25.98
C LEU A 186 -1.39 -1.86 -27.13
N ILE A 187 -0.57 -0.82 -27.33
CA ILE A 187 0.43 -0.72 -28.38
C ILE A 187 1.52 -1.79 -28.21
N SER A 188 1.99 -1.97 -26.96
CA SER A 188 3.06 -2.93 -26.66
C SER A 188 2.56 -4.39 -26.57
N LYS A 189 1.24 -4.63 -26.62
CA LYS A 189 0.60 -5.92 -26.33
C LYS A 189 1.06 -6.48 -24.98
N GLY A 190 1.15 -5.63 -23.97
CA GLY A 190 1.54 -6.02 -22.62
C GLY A 190 3.04 -6.27 -22.40
N ARG A 191 3.91 -5.97 -23.37
CA ARG A 191 5.36 -6.21 -23.24
C ARG A 191 6.09 -5.17 -22.38
N TRP A 192 5.61 -3.93 -22.33
CA TRP A 192 6.28 -2.83 -21.64
C TRP A 192 5.69 -2.57 -20.27
N ILE A 193 4.37 -2.62 -20.16
CA ILE A 193 3.63 -2.31 -18.91
C ILE A 193 2.54 -3.36 -18.73
N GLY A 194 2.33 -3.82 -17.49
CA GLY A 194 1.22 -4.69 -17.13
C GLY A 194 -0.12 -3.94 -17.12
N LEU A 195 -1.21 -4.60 -17.47
CA LEU A 195 -2.55 -4.00 -17.40
C LEU A 195 -2.99 -3.68 -15.96
N GLY A 196 -2.36 -4.31 -14.97
CA GLY A 196 -2.66 -4.09 -13.55
C GLY A 196 -2.39 -2.66 -13.10
N ASP A 197 -1.27 -2.07 -13.55
CA ASP A 197 -0.87 -0.70 -13.19
C ASP A 197 -1.89 0.35 -13.66
N PRO A 198 -2.34 0.38 -14.93
CA PRO A 198 -3.43 1.27 -15.35
C PRO A 198 -4.72 1.09 -14.56
N LYS A 199 -5.11 -0.16 -14.21
CA LYS A 199 -6.29 -0.41 -13.38
C LYS A 199 -6.16 0.21 -12.00
N LEU A 200 -4.98 0.12 -11.37
CA LEU A 200 -4.70 0.74 -10.08
C LEU A 200 -4.75 2.28 -10.19
N MET A 201 -4.23 2.84 -11.29
CA MET A 201 -4.24 4.28 -11.55
C MET A 201 -5.64 4.87 -11.68
N VAL A 202 -6.66 4.09 -12.11
CA VAL A 202 -8.06 4.54 -12.11
C VAL A 202 -8.50 4.95 -10.71
N GLY A 203 -8.29 4.06 -9.72
CA GLY A 203 -8.64 4.34 -8.33
C GLY A 203 -7.84 5.51 -7.73
N ILE A 204 -6.56 5.62 -8.08
CA ILE A 204 -5.71 6.75 -7.66
C ILE A 204 -6.22 8.07 -8.24
N GLY A 205 -6.63 8.09 -9.50
CA GLY A 205 -7.20 9.27 -10.15
C GLY A 205 -8.49 9.73 -9.46
N PHE A 206 -9.39 8.80 -9.13
CA PHE A 206 -10.61 9.13 -8.38
C PHE A 206 -10.32 9.62 -6.96
N LEU A 207 -9.34 9.01 -6.28
CA LEU A 207 -9.00 9.37 -4.90
C LEU A 207 -8.30 10.73 -4.79
N LEU A 208 -7.35 11.02 -5.68
CA LEU A 208 -6.45 12.17 -5.59
C LEU A 208 -6.83 13.34 -6.52
N GLY A 209 -7.59 13.09 -7.58
CA GLY A 209 -7.81 14.06 -8.64
C GLY A 209 -6.61 14.20 -9.59
N ILE A 210 -6.67 15.16 -10.53
CA ILE A 210 -5.68 15.28 -11.61
C ILE A 210 -4.29 15.68 -11.05
N LYS A 211 -4.23 16.79 -10.29
CA LYS A 211 -2.94 17.35 -9.85
C LYS A 211 -2.15 16.38 -8.96
N LEU A 212 -2.77 15.91 -7.89
CA LEU A 212 -2.11 14.98 -6.96
C LEU A 212 -1.92 13.58 -7.57
N GLY A 213 -2.85 13.13 -8.42
CA GLY A 213 -2.74 11.84 -9.09
C GLY A 213 -1.57 11.79 -10.07
N VAL A 214 -1.39 12.84 -10.88
CA VAL A 214 -0.23 12.96 -11.78
C VAL A 214 1.05 13.08 -10.96
N SER A 215 1.05 13.88 -9.89
CA SER A 215 2.21 14.00 -8.98
C SER A 215 2.58 12.65 -8.35
N SER A 216 1.60 11.85 -7.95
CA SER A 216 1.81 10.50 -7.43
C SER A 216 2.54 9.60 -8.44
N ILE A 217 2.16 9.67 -9.72
CA ILE A 217 2.84 8.90 -10.77
C ILE A 217 4.30 9.34 -10.93
N PHE A 218 4.56 10.65 -11.02
CA PHE A 218 5.95 11.14 -11.13
C PHE A 218 6.80 10.71 -9.93
N ILE A 219 6.28 10.87 -8.72
CA ILE A 219 6.96 10.45 -7.49
C ILE A 219 7.21 8.94 -7.51
N SER A 220 6.25 8.12 -7.99
CA SER A 220 6.43 6.67 -8.07
C SER A 220 7.58 6.27 -9.01
N PHE A 221 7.72 6.94 -10.15
CA PHE A 221 8.86 6.73 -11.03
C PHE A 221 10.19 7.14 -10.39
N TRP A 222 10.22 8.26 -9.66
CA TRP A 222 11.44 8.68 -8.97
C TRP A 222 11.86 7.72 -7.86
N ILE A 223 10.89 7.27 -7.05
CA ILE A 223 11.16 6.27 -6.00
C ILE A 223 11.63 4.95 -6.63
N GLY A 224 10.93 4.48 -7.66
CA GLY A 224 11.28 3.24 -8.36
C GLY A 224 12.65 3.30 -9.03
N ALA A 225 12.97 4.42 -9.72
CA ALA A 225 14.27 4.63 -10.34
C ALA A 225 15.41 4.70 -9.30
N SER A 226 15.19 5.44 -8.21
CA SER A 226 16.15 5.56 -7.11
C SER A 226 16.42 4.21 -6.46
N PHE A 227 15.38 3.40 -6.25
CA PHE A 227 15.50 2.05 -5.71
C PHE A 227 16.27 1.12 -6.65
N ALA A 228 15.94 1.12 -7.95
CA ALA A 228 16.62 0.33 -8.95
C ALA A 228 18.11 0.70 -9.07
N LEU A 229 18.41 2.02 -9.06
CA LEU A 229 19.77 2.54 -9.10
C LEU A 229 20.56 2.15 -7.85
N SER A 230 19.94 2.22 -6.67
CA SER A 230 20.57 1.81 -5.40
C SER A 230 20.97 0.34 -5.43
N ILE A 231 20.09 -0.54 -5.89
CA ILE A 231 20.38 -1.97 -6.04
C ILE A 231 21.54 -2.18 -7.04
N TYR A 232 21.51 -1.46 -8.16
CA TYR A 232 22.59 -1.56 -9.17
C TYR A 232 23.94 -1.15 -8.58
N ILE A 233 24.02 -0.02 -7.86
CA ILE A 233 25.23 0.47 -7.22
C ILE A 233 25.74 -0.51 -6.16
N ILE A 234 24.87 -1.03 -5.29
CA ILE A 234 25.23 -2.00 -4.26
C ILE A 234 25.82 -3.27 -4.90
N ASN A 235 25.18 -3.79 -5.95
CA ASN A 235 25.68 -4.96 -6.66
C ASN A 235 27.02 -4.69 -7.34
N PHE A 236 27.20 -3.50 -7.91
CA PHE A 236 28.45 -3.10 -8.54
C PHE A 236 29.62 -3.03 -7.52
N ILE A 237 29.36 -2.41 -6.35
CA ILE A 237 30.38 -2.24 -5.28
C ILE A 237 30.75 -3.58 -4.66
N PHE A 238 29.75 -4.38 -4.30
CA PHE A 238 29.99 -5.63 -3.54
C PHE A 238 30.24 -6.84 -4.45
N LYS A 239 30.23 -6.69 -5.79
CA LYS A 239 30.32 -7.81 -6.75
C LYS A 239 29.34 -8.96 -6.42
N LYS A 240 28.29 -8.67 -5.69
CA LYS A 240 27.26 -9.60 -5.23
C LYS A 240 25.97 -9.32 -5.98
N THR A 241 25.38 -10.37 -6.55
CA THR A 241 24.08 -10.26 -7.23
C THR A 241 22.97 -10.40 -6.19
N LEU A 242 22.42 -9.28 -5.73
CA LEU A 242 21.31 -9.27 -4.75
C LEU A 242 19.96 -9.74 -5.32
N LEU A 243 19.81 -9.73 -6.66
CA LEU A 243 18.57 -10.11 -7.35
C LEU A 243 18.78 -11.31 -8.29
N GLN A 244 19.66 -12.27 -7.93
CA GLN A 244 19.74 -13.50 -8.71
C GLN A 244 18.70 -14.52 -8.25
N THR A 245 17.60 -14.56 -8.96
CA THR A 245 16.79 -15.76 -9.14
C THR A 245 17.24 -16.41 -10.45
N GLY A 246 18.21 -17.33 -10.39
CA GLY A 246 18.70 -18.07 -11.54
C GLY A 246 19.26 -17.17 -12.66
N LYS A 247 20.31 -17.54 -13.33
CA LYS A 247 21.04 -17.00 -14.51
C LYS A 247 20.57 -15.73 -15.25
N LYS A 248 19.61 -14.91 -14.74
CA LYS A 248 19.15 -13.66 -15.36
C LYS A 248 19.94 -12.48 -14.81
N SER A 249 20.48 -11.65 -15.69
CA SER A 249 21.10 -10.37 -15.38
C SER A 249 20.11 -9.48 -14.60
N ILE A 250 20.61 -8.68 -13.64
CA ILE A 250 19.82 -7.73 -12.83
C ILE A 250 18.95 -6.81 -13.70
N MET A 251 19.47 -6.41 -14.87
CA MET A 251 18.72 -5.59 -15.84
C MET A 251 17.51 -6.31 -16.46
N LYS A 252 17.36 -7.62 -16.28
CA LYS A 252 16.21 -8.42 -16.72
C LYS A 252 15.30 -8.84 -15.55
N SER A 253 15.57 -8.39 -14.33
CA SER A 253 14.68 -8.63 -13.20
C SER A 253 13.50 -7.65 -13.28
N GLU A 254 12.31 -8.17 -13.44
CA GLU A 254 11.08 -7.39 -13.38
C GLU A 254 10.87 -6.90 -11.93
N LEU A 255 10.93 -5.60 -11.72
CA LEU A 255 10.58 -4.99 -10.44
C LEU A 255 9.06 -4.71 -10.44
N PRO A 256 8.33 -5.09 -9.39
CA PRO A 256 6.92 -4.76 -9.27
C PRO A 256 6.77 -3.24 -9.14
N PHE A 257 5.88 -2.63 -9.93
CA PHE A 257 5.69 -1.17 -9.95
C PHE A 257 4.64 -0.70 -8.94
N ALA A 258 3.61 -1.51 -8.67
CA ALA A 258 2.53 -1.15 -7.75
C ALA A 258 3.01 -0.72 -6.35
N PRO A 259 4.02 -1.34 -5.72
CA PRO A 259 4.55 -0.88 -4.45
C PRO A 259 5.02 0.59 -4.46
N PHE A 260 5.72 1.00 -5.49
CA PHE A 260 6.20 2.39 -5.62
C PHE A 260 5.04 3.35 -5.85
N LEU A 261 4.06 2.93 -6.65
CA LEU A 261 2.86 3.71 -6.91
C LEU A 261 2.02 3.91 -5.63
N ILE A 262 1.87 2.88 -4.80
CA ILE A 262 1.13 2.94 -3.54
C ILE A 262 1.84 3.83 -2.52
N ILE A 263 3.17 3.72 -2.38
CA ILE A 263 3.96 4.59 -1.52
C ILE A 263 3.83 6.05 -1.98
N ALA A 264 3.97 6.31 -3.27
CA ALA A 264 3.83 7.64 -3.83
C ALA A 264 2.43 8.22 -3.60
N THR A 265 1.38 7.40 -3.74
CA THR A 265 0.00 7.78 -3.43
C THR A 265 -0.15 8.22 -1.97
N LEU A 266 0.45 7.47 -1.03
CA LEU A 266 0.44 7.86 0.39
C LEU A 266 1.17 9.18 0.61
N ILE A 267 2.39 9.32 0.09
CA ILE A 267 3.21 10.53 0.25
C ILE A 267 2.48 11.75 -0.31
N THR A 268 1.94 11.64 -1.52
CA THR A 268 1.20 12.71 -2.18
C THR A 268 -0.05 13.08 -1.38
N LEU A 269 -0.78 12.09 -0.88
CA LEU A 269 -1.96 12.31 -0.06
C LEU A 269 -1.63 13.00 1.26
N VAL A 270 -0.61 12.53 1.99
CA VAL A 270 -0.26 13.01 3.33
C VAL A 270 0.34 14.41 3.29
N PHE A 271 1.25 14.65 2.37
CA PHE A 271 2.01 15.91 2.32
C PHE A 271 1.47 16.90 1.29
N ASN A 272 0.38 16.57 0.58
CA ASN A 272 -0.21 17.39 -0.50
C ASN A 272 0.82 17.85 -1.53
N LEU A 273 1.75 16.95 -1.91
CA LEU A 273 2.85 17.28 -2.81
C LEU A 273 2.34 17.41 -4.25
N GLN A 274 2.37 18.63 -4.76
CA GLN A 274 2.10 18.94 -6.17
C GLN A 274 3.44 19.14 -6.89
N VAL A 275 3.71 18.29 -7.88
CA VAL A 275 4.93 18.36 -8.70
C VAL A 275 4.68 19.22 -9.95
N ILE A 276 3.39 19.41 -10.27
CA ILE A 276 2.92 20.17 -11.44
C ILE A 276 1.88 21.19 -10.99
#